data_b76111f26ed96a0f2665cb7c4c718f83
#
_entry.id   b76111f26ed96a0f2665cb7c4c718f83
#
_cell.length_a   1.000
_cell.length_b   1.000
_cell.length_c   1.000
_cell.angle_alpha   90.00
_cell.angle_beta   90.00
_cell.angle_gamma   90.00
#
_symmetry.space_group_name_H-M   'P 1'
#
loop_
_entity.id
_entity.type
_entity.pdbx_description
1 polymer ?
#
loop_
_entity_poly.entity_id
_entity_poly.type
_entity_poly.pdbx_seq_one_letter_code
_entity_poly.pdbx_strand_id
1 'polypeptide(L)'
;MDEADASPDMNDFSESIGKEFPTKYALGADYGMAAASPIGKEWSEQAKAFAYYCVGKTVKELEESLGADGKIADLQASCTVYSADLIQCVKLACLNTTEAFTASGDVLLGMSVLCVMSASSVPATSAEDGKAMFSCDMAATASNKDGKVYKAYIDEIESHIAFDNDGASLEDPDTVPVSKQTQGKAYGMAAASPIGKEWFEQIHALADYCAGKTASQINGSVGEDGKVADLTSSCTVHAKSYTNAVIKALENAK
;
A
#
# COMPACT_ATOMS: atom_id res chain seq x y z
N MET A 1 33.53 -30.61 -12.29
CA MET A 1 33.57 -29.12 -12.37
C MET A 1 32.36 -28.68 -11.60
N ASP A 2 32.59 -28.33 -10.34
CA ASP A 2 31.52 -27.81 -9.48
C ASP A 2 31.16 -26.43 -9.99
N GLU A 3 29.94 -26.28 -10.49
CA GLU A 3 29.33 -24.97 -10.56
C GLU A 3 29.22 -24.49 -9.12
N ALA A 4 30.09 -23.59 -8.75
CA ALA A 4 30.00 -22.89 -7.49
C ALA A 4 28.60 -22.27 -7.44
N ASP A 5 27.83 -22.74 -6.48
CA ASP A 5 26.59 -22.12 -6.03
C ASP A 5 26.98 -20.70 -5.59
N ALA A 6 26.95 -19.76 -6.56
CA ALA A 6 27.11 -18.35 -6.27
C ALA A 6 25.85 -17.95 -5.56
N SER A 7 25.88 -17.97 -4.22
CA SER A 7 24.87 -17.31 -3.42
C SER A 7 24.66 -15.90 -4.02
N PRO A 8 23.42 -15.50 -4.31
CA PRO A 8 23.18 -14.17 -4.86
C PRO A 8 23.87 -13.15 -3.96
N ASP A 9 24.64 -12.25 -4.56
CA ASP A 9 25.27 -11.17 -3.81
C ASP A 9 24.14 -10.32 -3.20
N MET A 10 23.88 -10.51 -1.92
CA MET A 10 22.85 -9.83 -1.17
C MET A 10 23.03 -8.31 -1.15
N ASN A 11 24.17 -7.83 -1.61
CA ASN A 11 24.50 -6.41 -1.74
C ASN A 11 24.19 -5.85 -3.14
N ASP A 12 23.83 -6.68 -4.13
CA ASP A 12 23.43 -6.20 -5.46
C ASP A 12 21.91 -6.04 -5.57
N PHE A 13 21.43 -4.80 -5.43
CA PHE A 13 20.03 -4.43 -5.64
C PHE A 13 19.69 -4.06 -7.08
N SER A 14 20.65 -4.05 -7.99
CA SER A 14 20.47 -3.51 -9.35
C SER A 14 19.28 -4.12 -10.07
N GLU A 15 19.02 -5.39 -9.85
CA GLU A 15 17.88 -6.09 -10.43
C GLU A 15 16.55 -5.85 -9.72
N SER A 16 16.56 -5.38 -8.48
CA SER A 16 15.35 -5.17 -7.67
C SER A 16 14.86 -3.72 -7.69
N ILE A 17 15.74 -2.78 -8.02
CA ILE A 17 15.40 -1.36 -8.10
C ILE A 17 14.31 -1.13 -9.17
N GLY A 18 13.24 -0.47 -8.76
CA GLY A 18 12.12 -0.13 -9.63
C GLY A 18 11.21 -1.30 -10.00
N LYS A 19 11.49 -2.55 -9.56
CA LYS A 19 10.55 -3.65 -9.71
C LYS A 19 9.41 -3.52 -8.70
N GLU A 20 8.20 -3.80 -9.16
CA GLU A 20 7.01 -3.90 -8.31
C GLU A 20 7.04 -5.22 -7.53
N PHE A 21 6.84 -5.14 -6.22
CA PHE A 21 6.66 -6.30 -5.36
C PHE A 21 5.17 -6.67 -5.31
N PRO A 22 4.80 -7.88 -5.73
CA PRO A 22 3.41 -8.29 -5.73
C PRO A 22 2.89 -8.45 -4.30
N THR A 23 1.63 -8.06 -4.07
CA THR A 23 0.95 -8.31 -2.80
C THR A 23 0.67 -9.80 -2.62
N LYS A 24 0.49 -10.26 -1.38
CA LYS A 24 0.06 -11.64 -1.10
C LYS A 24 -1.22 -12.03 -1.84
N TYR A 25 -2.12 -11.05 -2.03
CA TYR A 25 -3.35 -11.27 -2.80
C TYR A 25 -3.06 -11.48 -4.29
N ALA A 26 -2.14 -10.72 -4.87
CA ALA A 26 -1.73 -10.85 -6.28
C ALA A 26 -0.97 -12.16 -6.53
N LEU A 27 -0.15 -12.60 -5.57
CA LEU A 27 0.54 -13.90 -5.63
C LEU A 27 -0.44 -15.08 -5.62
N GLY A 28 -1.57 -14.95 -4.92
CA GLY A 28 -2.54 -16.05 -4.85
C GLY A 28 -1.92 -17.36 -4.36
N ALA A 29 -1.97 -18.41 -5.20
CA ALA A 29 -1.39 -19.72 -4.89
C ALA A 29 0.15 -19.71 -4.87
N ASP A 30 0.80 -18.80 -5.59
CA ASP A 30 2.26 -18.69 -5.62
C ASP A 30 2.83 -18.19 -4.28
N TYR A 31 1.99 -17.61 -3.41
CA TYR A 31 2.38 -17.31 -2.04
C TYR A 31 2.64 -18.56 -1.22
N GLY A 32 2.01 -19.70 -1.56
CA GLY A 32 2.31 -21.02 -1.04
C GLY A 32 1.86 -21.28 0.41
N MET A 33 0.95 -20.46 0.94
CA MET A 33 0.51 -20.62 2.34
C MET A 33 -0.30 -21.89 2.57
N ALA A 34 -1.03 -22.39 1.59
CA ALA A 34 -1.88 -23.55 1.73
C ALA A 34 -1.10 -24.78 2.23
N ALA A 35 0.15 -24.95 1.78
CA ALA A 35 1.01 -26.08 2.19
C ALA A 35 1.42 -26.03 3.67
N ALA A 36 1.54 -24.81 4.24
CA ALA A 36 1.91 -24.61 5.65
C ALA A 36 0.69 -24.38 6.56
N SER A 37 -0.46 -24.08 5.98
CA SER A 37 -1.69 -23.77 6.72
C SER A 37 -2.33 -25.04 7.30
N PRO A 38 -2.68 -25.05 8.60
CA PRO A 38 -3.37 -26.19 9.21
C PRO A 38 -4.76 -26.47 8.61
N ILE A 39 -5.32 -25.53 7.87
CA ILE A 39 -6.62 -25.66 7.19
C ILE A 39 -6.49 -25.79 5.66
N GLY A 40 -5.26 -25.88 5.13
CA GLY A 40 -5.00 -26.07 3.70
C GLY A 40 -5.48 -24.95 2.80
N LYS A 41 -5.60 -23.71 3.31
CA LYS A 41 -6.09 -22.54 2.55
C LYS A 41 -5.01 -21.51 2.33
N GLU A 42 -5.04 -20.88 1.14
CA GLU A 42 -4.17 -19.78 0.80
C GLU A 42 -4.49 -18.52 1.61
N TRP A 43 -3.52 -17.62 1.71
CA TRP A 43 -3.67 -16.36 2.42
C TRP A 43 -4.86 -15.54 1.91
N SER A 44 -5.05 -15.47 0.60
CA SER A 44 -6.13 -14.72 -0.03
C SER A 44 -7.52 -15.26 0.33
N GLU A 45 -7.66 -16.59 0.48
CA GLU A 45 -8.90 -17.22 0.90
C GLU A 45 -9.21 -16.91 2.38
N GLN A 46 -8.18 -16.96 3.22
CA GLN A 46 -8.30 -16.69 4.65
C GLN A 46 -8.59 -15.20 4.91
N ALA A 47 -7.89 -14.29 4.22
CA ALA A 47 -8.14 -12.86 4.28
C ALA A 47 -9.56 -12.49 3.82
N LYS A 48 -10.06 -13.16 2.77
CA LYS A 48 -11.44 -13.00 2.30
C LYS A 48 -12.46 -13.46 3.35
N ALA A 49 -12.21 -14.58 4.03
CA ALA A 49 -13.07 -15.05 5.10
C ALA A 49 -13.12 -14.04 6.27
N PHE A 50 -11.97 -13.48 6.65
CA PHE A 50 -11.90 -12.42 7.64
C PHE A 50 -12.65 -11.16 7.18
N ALA A 51 -12.50 -10.73 5.94
CA ALA A 51 -13.20 -9.56 5.40
C ALA A 51 -14.73 -9.74 5.47
N TYR A 52 -15.24 -10.93 5.12
CA TYR A 52 -16.67 -11.23 5.27
C TYR A 52 -17.14 -11.23 6.73
N TYR A 53 -16.29 -11.70 7.65
CA TYR A 53 -16.60 -11.67 9.08
C TYR A 53 -16.75 -10.24 9.61
N CYS A 54 -16.03 -9.28 9.05
CA CYS A 54 -16.10 -7.87 9.45
C CYS A 54 -17.41 -7.19 9.01
N VAL A 55 -18.10 -7.71 7.99
CA VAL A 55 -19.31 -7.07 7.45
C VAL A 55 -20.39 -7.00 8.52
N GLY A 56 -20.90 -5.78 8.75
CA GLY A 56 -21.96 -5.51 9.72
C GLY A 56 -21.49 -5.43 11.17
N LYS A 57 -20.19 -5.53 11.44
CA LYS A 57 -19.62 -5.37 12.77
C LYS A 57 -18.95 -4.00 12.96
N THR A 58 -19.01 -3.51 14.16
CA THR A 58 -18.23 -2.34 14.60
C THR A 58 -16.79 -2.74 14.93
N VAL A 59 -15.86 -1.78 14.92
CA VAL A 59 -14.47 -2.00 15.35
C VAL A 59 -14.41 -2.61 16.74
N LYS A 60 -15.25 -2.13 17.66
CA LYS A 60 -15.33 -2.65 19.03
C LYS A 60 -15.70 -4.13 19.07
N GLU A 61 -16.71 -4.55 18.32
CA GLU A 61 -17.11 -5.96 18.24
C GLU A 61 -16.01 -6.84 17.63
N LEU A 62 -15.22 -6.30 16.69
CA LEU A 62 -14.06 -7.00 16.14
C LEU A 62 -12.96 -7.15 17.19
N GLU A 63 -12.63 -6.08 17.92
CA GLU A 63 -11.65 -6.11 19.03
C GLU A 63 -12.07 -7.09 20.13
N GLU A 64 -13.37 -7.11 20.52
CA GLU A 64 -13.92 -8.02 21.51
C GLU A 64 -13.94 -9.49 21.06
N SER A 65 -13.94 -9.76 19.75
CA SER A 65 -13.89 -11.12 19.21
C SER A 65 -12.48 -11.72 19.20
N LEU A 66 -11.45 -10.92 19.49
CA LEU A 66 -10.06 -11.35 19.44
C LEU A 66 -9.70 -12.16 20.69
N GLY A 67 -9.21 -13.36 20.48
CA GLY A 67 -8.66 -14.21 21.54
C GLY A 67 -7.27 -13.74 22.01
N ALA A 68 -6.84 -14.25 23.16
CA ALA A 68 -5.51 -13.95 23.70
C ALA A 68 -4.33 -14.40 22.79
N ASP A 69 -4.60 -15.32 21.87
CA ASP A 69 -3.66 -15.82 20.85
C ASP A 69 -3.65 -14.95 19.57
N GLY A 70 -4.36 -13.81 19.58
CA GLY A 70 -4.46 -12.90 18.43
C GLY A 70 -5.32 -13.43 17.27
N LYS A 71 -6.14 -14.45 17.50
CA LYS A 71 -7.03 -15.06 16.51
C LYS A 71 -8.49 -14.93 16.91
N ILE A 72 -9.37 -15.13 15.95
CA ILE A 72 -10.83 -15.12 16.15
C ILE A 72 -11.33 -16.57 16.17
N ALA A 73 -11.89 -16.99 17.31
CA ALA A 73 -12.34 -18.38 17.52
C ALA A 73 -13.37 -18.83 16.47
N ASP A 74 -14.32 -17.97 16.13
CA ASP A 74 -15.37 -18.23 15.14
C ASP A 74 -14.85 -18.43 13.71
N LEU A 75 -13.60 -18.00 13.44
CA LEU A 75 -12.97 -18.11 12.12
C LEU A 75 -12.00 -19.27 11.97
N GLN A 76 -11.70 -20.06 13.01
CA GLN A 76 -10.64 -21.06 12.97
C GLN A 76 -10.74 -22.09 11.82
N ALA A 77 -11.96 -22.40 11.36
CA ALA A 77 -12.18 -23.30 10.21
C ALA A 77 -11.96 -22.61 8.84
N SER A 78 -11.85 -21.29 8.80
CA SER A 78 -11.77 -20.50 7.56
C SER A 78 -10.61 -19.52 7.51
N CYS A 79 -10.11 -19.08 8.66
CA CYS A 79 -8.98 -18.18 8.81
C CYS A 79 -8.20 -18.48 10.09
N THR A 80 -6.95 -18.84 9.95
CA THR A 80 -5.99 -19.09 11.06
C THR A 80 -4.89 -18.03 11.11
N VAL A 81 -4.99 -17.01 10.24
CA VAL A 81 -4.07 -15.87 10.22
C VAL A 81 -4.21 -15.09 11.54
N TYR A 82 -3.10 -14.52 11.99
CA TYR A 82 -3.09 -13.60 13.11
C TYR A 82 -4.00 -12.40 12.81
N SER A 83 -5.12 -12.32 13.51
CA SER A 83 -6.22 -11.42 13.15
C SER A 83 -6.09 -10.03 13.80
N ALA A 84 -5.22 -9.87 14.81
CA ALA A 84 -5.04 -8.58 15.47
C ALA A 84 -4.57 -7.49 14.51
N ASP A 85 -3.59 -7.79 13.64
CA ASP A 85 -3.08 -6.85 12.65
C ASP A 85 -4.15 -6.51 11.60
N LEU A 86 -4.94 -7.50 11.19
CA LEU A 86 -6.04 -7.29 10.25
C LEU A 86 -7.14 -6.40 10.87
N ILE A 87 -7.46 -6.59 12.14
CA ILE A 87 -8.41 -5.72 12.87
C ILE A 87 -7.85 -4.30 12.96
N GLN A 88 -6.55 -4.15 13.23
CA GLN A 88 -5.91 -2.83 13.25
C GLN A 88 -6.02 -2.13 11.88
N CYS A 89 -5.85 -2.85 10.78
CA CYS A 89 -6.07 -2.31 9.43
C CYS A 89 -7.52 -1.83 9.24
N VAL A 90 -8.52 -2.63 9.65
CA VAL A 90 -9.93 -2.23 9.59
C VAL A 90 -10.21 -1.00 10.43
N LYS A 91 -9.66 -0.95 11.66
CA LYS A 91 -9.78 0.20 12.56
C LYS A 91 -9.22 1.48 11.93
N LEU A 92 -8.01 1.42 11.37
CA LEU A 92 -7.40 2.55 10.67
C LEU A 92 -8.23 2.98 9.46
N ALA A 93 -8.75 2.03 8.69
CA ALA A 93 -9.64 2.34 7.57
C ALA A 93 -10.91 3.06 8.01
N CYS A 94 -11.52 2.63 9.15
CA CYS A 94 -12.69 3.31 9.71
C CYS A 94 -12.36 4.72 10.24
N LEU A 95 -11.17 4.92 10.80
CA LEU A 95 -10.71 6.24 11.27
C LEU A 95 -10.40 7.19 10.11
N ASN A 96 -9.96 6.66 8.99
CA ASN A 96 -9.61 7.42 7.78
C ASN A 96 -10.80 7.63 6.84
N THR A 97 -12.03 7.32 7.26
CA THR A 97 -13.21 7.63 6.45
C THR A 97 -13.31 9.13 6.23
N THR A 98 -13.40 9.53 4.97
CA THR A 98 -13.54 10.92 4.54
C THR A 98 -15.02 11.29 4.37
N GLU A 99 -15.27 12.52 3.91
CA GLU A 99 -16.61 12.99 3.62
C GLU A 99 -17.36 12.07 2.65
N ALA A 100 -18.65 11.91 2.87
CA ALA A 100 -19.53 11.19 1.97
C ALA A 100 -19.51 11.82 0.56
N PHE A 101 -19.52 10.99 -0.46
CA PHE A 101 -19.68 11.42 -1.86
C PHE A 101 -21.07 11.04 -2.38
N THR A 102 -21.53 11.75 -3.38
CA THR A 102 -22.81 11.41 -4.06
C THR A 102 -22.51 10.54 -5.26
N ALA A 103 -23.08 9.34 -5.28
CA ALA A 103 -23.03 8.45 -6.43
C ALA A 103 -24.37 8.45 -7.18
N SER A 104 -24.28 8.44 -8.51
CA SER A 104 -25.45 8.25 -9.39
C SER A 104 -25.45 6.82 -9.94
N GLY A 105 -26.02 5.87 -9.18
CA GLY A 105 -26.12 4.46 -9.56
C GLY A 105 -25.19 3.55 -8.75
N ASP A 106 -24.82 2.40 -9.33
CA ASP A 106 -23.97 1.42 -8.68
C ASP A 106 -22.56 1.99 -8.41
N VAL A 107 -22.00 1.59 -7.28
CA VAL A 107 -20.64 1.94 -6.86
C VAL A 107 -19.78 0.69 -6.87
N LEU A 108 -18.71 0.72 -7.66
CA LEU A 108 -17.66 -0.28 -7.64
C LEU A 108 -16.54 0.24 -6.75
N LEU A 109 -16.03 -0.60 -5.87
CA LEU A 109 -14.92 -0.29 -4.98
C LEU A 109 -13.66 -1.00 -5.46
N GLY A 110 -12.57 -0.26 -5.58
CA GLY A 110 -11.28 -0.79 -5.94
C GLY A 110 -10.19 -0.34 -4.98
N MET A 111 -9.18 -1.17 -4.83
CA MET A 111 -8.00 -0.88 -4.02
C MET A 111 -6.75 -1.39 -4.73
N SER A 112 -5.65 -0.67 -4.55
CA SER A 112 -4.33 -1.09 -5.02
C SER A 112 -3.24 -0.76 -4.00
N VAL A 113 -2.17 -1.53 -4.06
CA VAL A 113 -0.89 -1.26 -3.41
C VAL A 113 0.20 -1.54 -4.43
N LEU A 114 1.02 -0.54 -4.75
CA LEU A 114 2.17 -0.62 -5.64
C LEU A 114 3.41 -0.37 -4.80
N CYS A 115 4.18 -1.41 -4.53
CA CYS A 115 5.36 -1.33 -3.69
C CYS A 115 6.61 -1.58 -4.54
N VAL A 116 7.55 -0.65 -4.51
CA VAL A 116 8.80 -0.72 -5.28
C VAL A 116 10.01 -0.47 -4.38
N MET A 117 11.14 -1.07 -4.72
CA MET A 117 12.42 -0.69 -4.15
C MET A 117 12.91 0.59 -4.81
N SER A 118 13.25 1.58 -3.98
CA SER A 118 13.74 2.88 -4.45
C SER A 118 15.16 2.80 -4.99
N ALA A 119 15.44 3.60 -6.02
CA ALA A 119 16.80 3.83 -6.51
C ALA A 119 17.72 4.50 -5.47
N SER A 120 17.17 5.00 -4.36
CA SER A 120 17.94 5.53 -3.23
C SER A 120 18.43 4.43 -2.27
N SER A 121 18.17 3.15 -2.56
CA SER A 121 18.75 2.03 -1.82
C SER A 121 20.25 1.98 -2.01
N VAL A 122 20.98 1.70 -0.93
CA VAL A 122 22.45 1.66 -0.90
C VAL A 122 22.91 0.31 -0.37
N PRO A 123 23.77 -0.44 -1.09
CA PRO A 123 24.32 -1.71 -0.61
C PRO A 123 25.24 -1.50 0.61
N ALA A 124 25.32 -2.52 1.47
CA ALA A 124 26.30 -2.53 2.54
C ALA A 124 27.73 -2.70 1.98
N THR A 125 28.70 -2.19 2.72
CA THR A 125 30.13 -2.36 2.43
C THR A 125 30.84 -2.84 3.70
N SER A 126 32.11 -3.21 3.60
CA SER A 126 32.90 -3.54 4.78
C SER A 126 33.11 -2.37 5.76
N ALA A 127 32.76 -1.14 5.37
CA ALA A 127 32.95 0.07 6.15
C ALA A 127 31.64 0.76 6.55
N GLU A 128 30.52 0.50 5.83
CA GLU A 128 29.25 1.19 6.02
C GLU A 128 28.08 0.19 5.84
N ASP A 129 27.07 0.34 6.68
CA ASP A 129 25.83 -0.43 6.60
C ASP A 129 25.04 -0.09 5.33
N GLY A 130 24.31 -1.07 4.83
CA GLY A 130 23.40 -0.91 3.71
C GLY A 130 22.04 -0.37 4.13
N LYS A 131 21.28 0.14 3.15
CA LYS A 131 19.94 0.64 3.35
C LYS A 131 19.06 0.28 2.16
N ALA A 132 18.13 -0.64 2.36
CA ALA A 132 17.07 -0.94 1.39
C ALA A 132 15.90 0.00 1.63
N MET A 133 15.53 0.80 0.63
CA MET A 133 14.43 1.76 0.72
C MET A 133 13.26 1.31 -0.14
N PHE A 134 12.07 1.37 0.41
CA PHE A 134 10.83 0.99 -0.25
C PHE A 134 9.85 2.15 -0.27
N SER A 135 9.12 2.28 -1.37
CA SER A 135 7.96 3.15 -1.49
C SER A 135 6.75 2.30 -1.87
N CYS A 136 5.69 2.39 -1.09
CA CYS A 136 4.44 1.67 -1.30
C CYS A 136 3.31 2.69 -1.47
N ASP A 137 2.94 2.96 -2.72
CA ASP A 137 1.81 3.80 -3.07
C ASP A 137 0.51 3.00 -2.97
N MET A 138 -0.46 3.55 -2.28
CA MET A 138 -1.76 2.94 -2.07
C MET A 138 -2.86 3.83 -2.61
N ALA A 139 -3.87 3.22 -3.24
CA ALA A 139 -5.09 3.93 -3.61
C ALA A 139 -6.33 3.10 -3.32
N ALA A 140 -7.39 3.79 -2.91
CA ALA A 140 -8.74 3.27 -2.90
C ALA A 140 -9.62 4.15 -3.78
N THR A 141 -10.52 3.53 -4.55
CA THR A 141 -11.43 4.23 -5.46
C THR A 141 -12.86 3.76 -5.26
N ALA A 142 -13.79 4.71 -5.35
CA ALA A 142 -15.18 4.45 -5.64
C ALA A 142 -15.46 4.96 -7.06
N SER A 143 -16.03 4.12 -7.91
CA SER A 143 -16.28 4.43 -9.32
C SER A 143 -17.63 3.90 -9.80
N ASN A 144 -18.10 4.41 -10.94
CA ASN A 144 -19.21 3.79 -11.63
C ASN A 144 -18.74 2.64 -12.53
N LYS A 145 -19.68 1.91 -13.10
CA LYS A 145 -19.41 0.79 -14.02
C LYS A 145 -18.68 1.20 -15.32
N ASP A 146 -18.69 2.48 -15.68
CA ASP A 146 -17.97 3.00 -16.85
C ASP A 146 -16.54 3.41 -16.47
N GLY A 147 -16.08 3.12 -15.25
CA GLY A 147 -14.74 3.44 -14.74
C GLY A 147 -14.51 4.91 -14.41
N LYS A 148 -15.58 5.71 -14.27
CA LYS A 148 -15.47 7.09 -13.78
C LYS A 148 -15.38 7.13 -12.26
N VAL A 149 -14.35 7.78 -11.77
CA VAL A 149 -14.10 7.98 -10.33
C VAL A 149 -15.18 8.87 -9.73
N TYR A 150 -15.83 8.42 -8.65
CA TYR A 150 -16.60 9.26 -7.75
C TYR A 150 -15.71 9.90 -6.70
N LYS A 151 -14.85 9.09 -6.07
CA LYS A 151 -13.90 9.50 -5.04
C LYS A 151 -12.66 8.62 -5.12
N ALA A 152 -11.50 9.23 -4.90
CA ALA A 152 -10.25 8.52 -4.69
C ALA A 152 -9.65 8.89 -3.33
N TYR A 153 -8.91 7.96 -2.75
CA TYR A 153 -8.03 8.17 -1.61
C TYR A 153 -6.65 7.66 -2.01
N ILE A 154 -5.62 8.40 -1.67
CA ILE A 154 -4.23 8.07 -1.98
C ILE A 154 -3.41 8.21 -0.71
N ASP A 155 -2.56 7.23 -0.43
CA ASP A 155 -1.59 7.27 0.66
C ASP A 155 -0.27 6.64 0.21
N GLU A 156 0.78 6.84 0.99
CA GLU A 156 2.09 6.26 0.74
C GLU A 156 2.77 5.90 2.06
N ILE A 157 3.42 4.74 2.07
CA ILE A 157 4.39 4.37 3.09
C ILE A 157 5.77 4.39 2.45
N GLU A 158 6.66 5.25 2.95
CA GLU A 158 8.09 5.13 2.76
C GLU A 158 8.69 4.39 3.94
N SER A 159 9.43 3.34 3.67
CA SER A 159 10.10 2.54 4.67
C SER A 159 11.52 2.23 4.23
N HIS A 160 12.38 1.95 5.19
CA HIS A 160 13.71 1.45 4.92
C HIS A 160 14.08 0.32 5.88
N ILE A 161 15.02 -0.49 5.46
CA ILE A 161 15.65 -1.53 6.28
C ILE A 161 17.13 -1.27 6.21
N ALA A 162 17.74 -0.92 7.35
CA ALA A 162 19.19 -0.92 7.49
C ALA A 162 19.67 -2.36 7.74
N PHE A 163 20.80 -2.73 7.16
CA PHE A 163 21.37 -4.06 7.28
C PHE A 163 22.91 -3.99 7.24
N ASP A 164 23.55 -4.91 7.95
CA ASP A 164 25.01 -5.00 7.97
C ASP A 164 25.57 -5.70 6.72
N ASN A 165 26.89 -5.84 6.67
CA ASN A 165 27.60 -6.46 5.54
C ASN A 165 27.33 -7.98 5.41
N ASP A 166 26.78 -8.61 6.44
CA ASP A 166 26.36 -10.02 6.42
C ASP A 166 24.89 -10.16 6.03
N GLY A 167 24.19 -9.04 5.78
CA GLY A 167 22.78 -8.97 5.41
C GLY A 167 21.82 -9.09 6.60
N ALA A 168 22.31 -9.00 7.83
CA ALA A 168 21.44 -9.02 9.00
C ALA A 168 20.75 -7.66 9.19
N SER A 169 19.43 -7.66 9.42
CA SER A 169 18.68 -6.44 9.69
C SER A 169 19.14 -5.77 10.97
N LEU A 170 19.34 -4.46 10.92
CA LEU A 170 19.66 -3.61 12.05
C LEU A 170 18.44 -2.89 12.61
N GLU A 171 17.27 -3.08 12.00
CA GLU A 171 16.01 -2.47 12.44
C GLU A 171 15.34 -3.31 13.53
N ASP A 172 14.61 -2.61 14.42
CA ASP A 172 13.70 -3.28 15.35
C ASP A 172 12.53 -3.88 14.56
N PRO A 173 12.33 -5.22 14.59
CA PRO A 173 11.28 -5.89 13.84
C PRO A 173 9.86 -5.47 14.26
N ASP A 174 9.71 -4.86 15.45
CA ASP A 174 8.43 -4.36 15.94
C ASP A 174 8.12 -2.92 15.47
N THR A 175 9.05 -2.29 14.74
CA THR A 175 8.83 -0.96 14.17
C THR A 175 7.83 -1.03 13.01
N VAL A 176 6.68 -0.39 13.17
CA VAL A 176 5.65 -0.29 12.14
C VAL A 176 5.81 1.04 11.39
N PRO A 177 6.05 1.02 10.07
CA PRO A 177 6.11 2.24 9.28
C PRO A 177 4.79 3.00 9.31
N VAL A 178 4.86 4.32 9.40
CA VAL A 178 3.70 5.21 9.46
C VAL A 178 3.50 5.87 8.09
N SER A 179 2.28 5.83 7.55
CA SER A 179 1.98 6.43 6.26
C SER A 179 2.08 7.96 6.27
N LYS A 180 2.33 8.57 5.13
CA LYS A 180 2.45 10.03 4.98
C LYS A 180 1.16 10.76 5.37
N GLN A 181 -0.01 10.20 5.09
CA GLN A 181 -1.29 10.77 5.55
C GLN A 181 -1.34 10.80 7.10
N THR A 182 -0.94 9.70 7.74
CA THR A 182 -0.94 9.60 9.20
C THR A 182 0.10 10.54 9.84
N GLN A 183 1.27 10.71 9.21
CA GLN A 183 2.27 11.68 9.66
C GLN A 183 1.76 13.12 9.55
N GLY A 184 0.93 13.42 8.54
CA GLY A 184 0.36 14.75 8.34
C GLY A 184 1.45 15.83 8.30
N LYS A 185 1.34 16.84 9.18
CA LYS A 185 2.34 17.93 9.27
C LYS A 185 3.71 17.49 9.79
N ALA A 186 3.79 16.35 10.47
CA ALA A 186 5.07 15.83 10.97
C ALA A 186 5.97 15.34 9.83
N TYR A 187 5.41 15.04 8.65
CA TYR A 187 6.18 14.72 7.44
C TYR A 187 7.04 15.93 7.00
N GLY A 188 6.57 17.16 7.22
CA GLY A 188 7.37 18.37 7.12
C GLY A 188 7.66 18.86 5.69
N MET A 189 6.85 18.46 4.71
CA MET A 189 7.07 18.84 3.31
C MET A 189 6.84 20.32 3.04
N ALA A 190 5.97 20.99 3.78
CA ALA A 190 5.60 22.39 3.51
C ALA A 190 6.80 23.32 3.43
N ALA A 191 7.83 23.11 4.26
CA ALA A 191 9.05 23.93 4.27
C ALA A 191 9.88 23.81 2.99
N ALA A 192 9.85 22.65 2.32
CA ALA A 192 10.58 22.38 1.07
C ALA A 192 9.70 22.57 -0.18
N SER A 193 8.39 22.63 0.01
CA SER A 193 7.41 22.76 -1.09
C SER A 193 7.42 24.16 -1.70
N PRO A 194 7.52 24.31 -3.04
CA PRO A 194 7.47 25.62 -3.69
C PRO A 194 6.13 26.33 -3.53
N ILE A 195 5.08 25.61 -3.11
CA ILE A 195 3.73 26.14 -2.86
C ILE A 195 3.38 26.18 -1.37
N GLY A 196 4.33 25.84 -0.48
CA GLY A 196 4.16 25.91 0.97
C GLY A 196 3.11 24.95 1.53
N LYS A 197 2.78 23.87 0.81
CA LYS A 197 1.78 22.87 1.22
C LYS A 197 2.44 21.57 1.66
N GLU A 198 1.83 20.94 2.67
CA GLU A 198 2.20 19.59 3.10
C GLU A 198 1.86 18.55 2.05
N TRP A 199 2.50 17.38 2.14
CA TRP A 199 2.28 16.27 1.22
C TRP A 199 0.80 15.86 1.16
N PHE A 200 0.16 15.67 2.30
CA PHE A 200 -1.25 15.26 2.37
C PHE A 200 -2.21 16.27 1.71
N GLU A 201 -1.93 17.58 1.83
CA GLU A 201 -2.74 18.63 1.18
C GLU A 201 -2.61 18.53 -0.35
N GLN A 202 -1.41 18.23 -0.84
CA GLN A 202 -1.15 18.10 -2.27
C GLN A 202 -1.76 16.82 -2.84
N ILE A 203 -1.67 15.72 -2.11
CA ILE A 203 -2.26 14.44 -2.52
C ILE A 203 -3.78 14.47 -2.46
N HIS A 204 -4.40 15.18 -1.51
CA HIS A 204 -5.84 15.39 -1.51
C HIS A 204 -6.27 16.14 -2.78
N ALA A 205 -5.53 17.16 -3.19
CA ALA A 205 -5.82 17.87 -4.44
C ALA A 205 -5.70 16.96 -5.68
N LEU A 206 -4.72 16.04 -5.70
CA LEU A 206 -4.57 15.04 -6.76
C LEU A 206 -5.72 14.01 -6.75
N ALA A 207 -6.12 13.54 -5.58
CA ALA A 207 -7.24 12.61 -5.43
C ALA A 207 -8.57 13.23 -5.88
N ASP A 208 -8.82 14.47 -5.49
CA ASP A 208 -10.01 15.22 -5.93
C ASP A 208 -9.98 15.50 -7.44
N TYR A 209 -8.81 15.75 -8.01
CA TYR A 209 -8.65 15.91 -9.47
C TYR A 209 -9.04 14.65 -10.24
N CYS A 210 -8.87 13.47 -9.67
CA CYS A 210 -9.28 12.21 -10.30
C CYS A 210 -10.81 12.07 -10.41
N ALA A 211 -11.59 12.78 -9.58
CA ALA A 211 -13.05 12.71 -9.62
C ALA A 211 -13.61 13.08 -11.01
N GLY A 212 -14.58 12.30 -11.48
CA GLY A 212 -15.21 12.44 -12.79
C GLY A 212 -14.37 11.93 -13.98
N LYS A 213 -13.14 11.48 -13.75
CA LYS A 213 -12.23 10.97 -14.80
C LYS A 213 -12.19 9.45 -14.85
N THR A 214 -11.85 8.93 -16.03
CA THR A 214 -11.52 7.53 -16.26
C THR A 214 -10.02 7.29 -16.12
N ALA A 215 -9.60 6.03 -16.03
CA ALA A 215 -8.18 5.64 -16.00
C ALA A 215 -7.36 6.26 -17.15
N SER A 216 -7.90 6.25 -18.39
CA SER A 216 -7.25 6.84 -19.54
C SER A 216 -7.07 8.36 -19.43
N GLN A 217 -8.08 9.07 -18.89
CA GLN A 217 -8.01 10.52 -18.69
C GLN A 217 -7.01 10.88 -17.59
N ILE A 218 -6.97 10.09 -16.50
CA ILE A 218 -5.99 10.26 -15.41
C ILE A 218 -4.57 10.04 -15.95
N ASN A 219 -4.34 8.96 -16.70
CA ASN A 219 -3.02 8.68 -17.29
C ASN A 219 -2.57 9.79 -18.25
N GLY A 220 -3.49 10.27 -19.10
CA GLY A 220 -3.20 11.34 -20.06
C GLY A 220 -3.00 12.73 -19.46
N SER A 221 -3.31 12.93 -18.18
CA SER A 221 -3.13 14.23 -17.50
C SER A 221 -1.74 14.44 -16.91
N VAL A 222 -0.94 13.37 -16.81
CA VAL A 222 0.43 13.42 -16.26
C VAL A 222 1.40 13.76 -17.38
N GLY A 223 2.10 14.87 -17.24
CA GLY A 223 3.14 15.32 -18.19
C GLY A 223 4.42 14.46 -18.13
N GLU A 224 5.33 14.72 -19.07
CA GLU A 224 6.64 14.06 -19.12
C GLU A 224 7.50 14.33 -17.87
N ASP A 225 7.26 15.47 -17.21
CA ASP A 225 7.88 15.85 -15.92
C ASP A 225 7.26 15.11 -14.72
N GLY A 226 6.32 14.20 -14.96
CA GLY A 226 5.62 13.44 -13.92
C GLY A 226 4.59 14.24 -13.13
N LYS A 227 4.25 15.47 -13.55
CA LYS A 227 3.30 16.35 -12.85
C LYS A 227 1.99 16.51 -13.62
N VAL A 228 0.95 16.98 -12.92
CA VAL A 228 -0.33 17.34 -13.52
C VAL A 228 -0.38 18.85 -13.69
N ALA A 229 -0.35 19.32 -14.94
CA ALA A 229 -0.28 20.76 -15.26
C ALA A 229 -1.42 21.58 -14.65
N ASP A 230 -2.62 21.01 -14.60
CA ASP A 230 -3.81 21.66 -14.02
C ASP A 230 -3.72 21.87 -12.50
N LEU A 231 -2.74 21.20 -11.84
CA LEU A 231 -2.58 21.23 -10.39
C LEU A 231 -1.37 22.02 -9.88
N THR A 232 -0.68 22.78 -10.72
CA THR A 232 0.60 23.45 -10.35
C THR A 232 0.50 24.38 -9.13
N SER A 233 -0.69 24.91 -8.82
CA SER A 233 -0.92 25.72 -7.62
C SER A 233 -1.38 24.93 -6.39
N SER A 234 -1.69 23.65 -6.55
CA SER A 234 -2.25 22.82 -5.48
C SER A 234 -1.48 21.53 -5.24
N CYS A 235 -0.75 21.01 -6.25
CA CYS A 235 0.05 19.81 -6.18
C CYS A 235 1.28 19.93 -7.11
N THR A 236 2.46 19.85 -6.54
CA THR A 236 3.74 19.92 -7.24
C THR A 236 4.56 18.63 -7.11
N VAL A 237 4.01 17.63 -6.42
CA VAL A 237 4.65 16.32 -6.28
C VAL A 237 4.68 15.58 -7.61
N HIS A 238 5.61 14.64 -7.77
CA HIS A 238 5.59 13.70 -8.87
C HIS A 238 4.34 12.80 -8.76
N ALA A 239 3.37 13.01 -9.65
CA ALA A 239 2.06 12.39 -9.57
C ALA A 239 1.99 10.98 -10.22
N LYS A 240 3.03 10.58 -10.98
CA LYS A 240 2.95 9.38 -11.84
C LYS A 240 2.69 8.10 -11.06
N SER A 241 3.40 7.86 -9.97
CA SER A 241 3.23 6.66 -9.16
C SER A 241 1.85 6.62 -8.48
N TYR A 242 1.41 7.74 -7.93
CA TYR A 242 0.09 7.88 -7.30
C TYR A 242 -1.06 7.70 -8.29
N THR A 243 -0.95 8.28 -9.49
CA THR A 243 -1.95 8.09 -10.55
C THR A 243 -1.96 6.66 -11.05
N ASN A 244 -0.81 5.97 -11.13
CA ASN A 244 -0.76 4.55 -11.44
C ASN A 244 -1.47 3.72 -10.37
N ALA A 245 -1.31 4.05 -9.08
CA ALA A 245 -2.05 3.39 -8.00
C ALA A 245 -3.57 3.60 -8.16
N VAL A 246 -4.04 4.82 -8.45
CA VAL A 246 -5.47 5.09 -8.73
C VAL A 246 -5.98 4.29 -9.92
N ILE A 247 -5.22 4.24 -11.02
CA ILE A 247 -5.58 3.47 -12.22
C ILE A 247 -5.68 1.99 -11.88
N LYS A 248 -4.71 1.45 -11.14
CA LYS A 248 -4.72 0.05 -10.71
C LYS A 248 -5.88 -0.27 -9.78
N ALA A 249 -6.24 0.65 -8.89
CA ALA A 249 -7.43 0.52 -8.06
C ALA A 249 -8.72 0.46 -8.91
N LEU A 250 -8.84 1.29 -9.96
CA LEU A 250 -9.96 1.23 -10.90
C LEU A 250 -10.04 -0.09 -11.67
N GLU A 251 -8.90 -0.65 -12.10
CA GLU A 251 -8.84 -1.96 -12.74
C GLU A 251 -9.30 -3.10 -11.81
N ASN A 252 -9.04 -2.96 -10.51
CA ASN A 252 -9.42 -3.91 -9.48
C ASN A 252 -10.87 -3.72 -8.98
N ALA A 253 -11.57 -2.66 -9.40
CA ALA A 253 -12.90 -2.30 -8.90
C ALA A 253 -13.96 -3.36 -9.28
N LYS A 254 -14.77 -3.75 -8.31
CA LYS A 254 -15.82 -4.78 -8.45
C LYS A 254 -17.09 -4.34 -7.74
#